data_c99f173be388d684ccf8a2dc26818561
#
_entry.id   c99f173be388d684ccf8a2dc26818561
#
_cell.length_a   1.000
_cell.length_b   1.000
_cell.length_c   1.000
_cell.angle_alpha   90.00
_cell.angle_beta   90.00
_cell.angle_gamma   90.00
#
_symmetry.space_group_name_H-M   'P 1'
#
loop_
_entity.id
_entity.type
_entity.pdbx_description
1 polymer ?
#
loop_
_entity_poly.entity_id
_entity_poly.type
_entity_poly.pdbx_seq_one_letter_code
_entity_poly.pdbx_strand_id
1 'polypeptide(L)'
;VRPFGLSAILRGINFTDDTLKGFMELQDKLHNNICRGRKLVSMGTHDLDTVKGPFYYKAMKRKDIHFVPLNRTEEVDGDGLMNLLKDDPKLGKYLHLIEKSDEFPVMLDSNNVIMSLPPIINSQHTKMTINTHNVLIDITGLDYTKCNIVLNTLVAMFSVYCKEPFTVEEVKVTTEKEVKLYPDLTPRVFKADVEYLRTITGIKDISPEDILSNLQKMELDGKILNEKEIEVTVPITRSDILHQCDIAEDLAISYGYNNIKKQVTQTLCYGKQQPYNKLSDMFRHEMAMGGYVEFLT
;
A
#
# COMPACT_ATOMS: atom_id res chain seq x y z
N VAL A 1 18.76 -1.21 -7.08
CA VAL A 1 18.51 -2.40 -6.26
C VAL A 1 17.37 -2.10 -5.31
N ARG A 2 16.47 -3.03 -5.11
CA ARG A 2 15.29 -2.93 -4.22
C ARG A 2 15.65 -3.63 -2.90
N PRO A 3 15.93 -2.88 -1.82
CA PRO A 3 16.57 -3.45 -0.62
C PRO A 3 15.62 -4.25 0.28
N PHE A 4 14.30 -4.07 0.14
CA PHE A 4 13.32 -4.72 1.00
C PHE A 4 12.63 -5.87 0.28
N GLY A 5 12.55 -7.02 0.98
CA GLY A 5 11.79 -8.19 0.57
C GLY A 5 10.95 -8.69 1.73
N LEU A 6 9.65 -8.85 1.53
CA LEU A 6 8.69 -9.38 2.49
C LEU A 6 7.89 -10.48 1.83
N SER A 7 7.32 -11.39 2.61
CA SER A 7 6.55 -12.50 2.06
C SER A 7 5.45 -12.95 3.03
N ALA A 8 4.43 -13.60 2.49
CA ALA A 8 3.38 -14.27 3.24
C ALA A 8 2.83 -15.45 2.44
N ILE A 9 2.16 -16.40 3.10
CA ILE A 9 1.52 -17.52 2.46
C ILE A 9 0.05 -17.57 2.84
N LEU A 10 -0.81 -17.73 1.83
CA LEU A 10 -2.24 -18.02 2.00
C LEU A 10 -2.49 -19.50 1.67
N ARG A 11 -3.07 -20.24 2.60
CA ARG A 11 -3.27 -21.69 2.48
C ARG A 11 -4.70 -22.09 2.15
N GLY A 12 -4.81 -23.05 1.25
CA GLY A 12 -6.08 -23.69 0.94
C GLY A 12 -7.12 -22.74 0.35
N ILE A 13 -6.68 -21.77 -0.45
CA ILE A 13 -7.62 -20.87 -1.14
C ILE A 13 -8.37 -21.67 -2.20
N ASN A 14 -9.68 -21.47 -2.27
CA ASN A 14 -10.51 -21.98 -3.34
C ASN A 14 -10.88 -20.82 -4.27
N PHE A 15 -10.14 -20.71 -5.37
CA PHE A 15 -10.43 -19.70 -6.37
C PHE A 15 -11.61 -20.12 -7.25
N THR A 16 -12.51 -19.18 -7.49
CA THR A 16 -13.41 -19.15 -8.64
C THR A 16 -12.83 -18.21 -9.69
N ASP A 17 -13.37 -18.18 -10.89
CA ASP A 17 -12.95 -17.22 -11.92
C ASP A 17 -13.09 -15.77 -11.40
N ASP A 18 -14.18 -15.46 -10.70
CA ASP A 18 -14.44 -14.13 -10.16
C ASP A 18 -13.46 -13.77 -9.03
N THR A 19 -13.18 -14.68 -8.10
CA THR A 19 -12.26 -14.39 -6.98
C THR A 19 -10.82 -14.29 -7.45
N LEU A 20 -10.39 -15.13 -8.41
CA LEU A 20 -9.06 -15.01 -9.01
C LEU A 20 -8.91 -13.70 -9.79
N LYS A 21 -9.93 -13.31 -10.54
CA LYS A 21 -9.96 -12.04 -11.25
C LYS A 21 -9.90 -10.86 -10.26
N GLY A 22 -10.70 -10.90 -9.19
CA GLY A 22 -10.69 -9.89 -8.12
C GLY A 22 -9.31 -9.78 -7.45
N PHE A 23 -8.62 -10.91 -7.23
CA PHE A 23 -7.26 -10.95 -6.71
C PHE A 23 -6.27 -10.22 -7.64
N MET A 24 -6.33 -10.48 -8.94
CA MET A 24 -5.48 -9.82 -9.92
C MET A 24 -5.83 -8.33 -10.07
N GLU A 25 -7.10 -7.97 -10.03
CA GLU A 25 -7.55 -6.57 -10.08
C GLU A 25 -7.08 -5.78 -8.86
N LEU A 26 -7.14 -6.35 -7.64
CA LEU A 26 -6.58 -5.72 -6.45
C LEU A 26 -5.08 -5.48 -6.58
N GLN A 27 -4.36 -6.50 -7.07
CA GLN A 27 -2.92 -6.40 -7.33
C GLN A 27 -2.59 -5.24 -8.29
N ASP A 28 -3.34 -5.11 -9.38
CA ASP A 28 -3.18 -4.02 -10.32
C ASP A 28 -3.54 -2.65 -9.72
N LYS A 29 -4.59 -2.58 -8.90
CA LYS A 29 -4.96 -1.36 -8.18
C LYS A 29 -3.85 -0.91 -7.22
N LEU A 30 -3.33 -1.81 -6.40
CA LEU A 30 -2.23 -1.51 -5.48
C LEU A 30 -0.96 -1.10 -6.24
N HIS A 31 -0.61 -1.79 -7.34
CA HIS A 31 0.53 -1.43 -8.18
C HIS A 31 0.43 -0.01 -8.74
N ASN A 32 -0.76 0.40 -9.18
CA ASN A 32 -0.95 1.72 -9.78
C ASN A 32 -1.06 2.85 -8.74
N ASN A 33 -1.58 2.56 -7.54
CA ASN A 33 -1.79 3.53 -6.47
C ASN A 33 -0.56 3.63 -5.53
N ILE A 34 -0.60 2.92 -4.39
CA ILE A 34 0.41 3.02 -3.32
C ILE A 34 1.81 2.63 -3.79
N CYS A 35 1.91 1.68 -4.72
CA CYS A 35 3.17 1.23 -5.29
C CYS A 35 3.75 2.18 -6.35
N ARG A 36 3.01 3.23 -6.75
CA ARG A 36 3.38 4.22 -7.77
C ARG A 36 3.89 3.59 -9.06
N GLY A 37 3.05 2.75 -9.70
CA GLY A 37 3.41 2.07 -10.92
C GLY A 37 4.62 1.14 -10.73
N ARG A 38 4.63 0.35 -9.67
CA ARG A 38 5.70 -0.59 -9.29
C ARG A 38 7.05 0.06 -8.96
N LYS A 39 7.13 1.39 -8.97
CA LYS A 39 8.38 2.12 -8.67
C LYS A 39 8.80 1.93 -7.22
N LEU A 40 7.89 2.12 -6.27
CA LEU A 40 8.20 2.03 -4.84
C LEU A 40 8.11 0.59 -4.32
N VAL A 41 7.04 -0.12 -4.69
CA VAL A 41 6.78 -1.49 -4.27
C VAL A 41 6.28 -2.28 -5.47
N SER A 42 6.65 -3.54 -5.58
CA SER A 42 6.04 -4.50 -6.48
C SER A 42 5.70 -5.77 -5.73
N MET A 43 4.68 -6.47 -6.18
CA MET A 43 4.26 -7.74 -5.63
C MET A 43 4.26 -8.80 -6.71
N GLY A 44 4.71 -10.00 -6.33
CA GLY A 44 4.56 -11.23 -7.07
C GLY A 44 3.62 -12.16 -6.30
N THR A 45 2.89 -12.97 -7.03
CA THR A 45 2.03 -14.01 -6.47
C THR A 45 2.26 -15.28 -7.24
N HIS A 46 2.48 -16.36 -6.52
CA HIS A 46 2.97 -17.61 -7.06
C HIS A 46 2.15 -18.78 -6.57
N ASP A 47 1.94 -19.75 -7.43
CA ASP A 47 1.45 -21.07 -7.04
C ASP A 47 2.55 -21.78 -6.23
N LEU A 48 2.37 -21.85 -4.91
CA LEU A 48 3.36 -22.40 -3.99
C LEU A 48 3.60 -23.90 -4.22
N ASP A 49 2.62 -24.61 -4.77
CA ASP A 49 2.72 -26.05 -5.01
C ASP A 49 3.65 -26.40 -6.20
N THR A 50 4.02 -25.37 -6.99
CA THR A 50 4.96 -25.53 -8.13
C THR A 50 6.42 -25.28 -7.77
N VAL A 51 6.71 -24.79 -6.58
CA VAL A 51 8.05 -24.36 -6.13
C VAL A 51 8.39 -24.92 -4.76
N LYS A 52 9.67 -24.95 -4.42
CA LYS A 52 10.17 -25.51 -3.16
C LYS A 52 11.04 -24.51 -2.42
N GLY A 53 10.68 -24.22 -1.17
CA GLY A 53 11.54 -23.41 -0.26
C GLY A 53 12.84 -24.11 0.14
N PRO A 54 13.84 -23.38 0.65
CA PRO A 54 13.80 -21.95 0.90
C PRO A 54 13.86 -21.11 -0.40
N PHE A 55 13.31 -19.88 -0.32
CA PHE A 55 13.32 -18.94 -1.43
C PHE A 55 14.44 -17.92 -1.28
N TYR A 56 14.99 -17.47 -2.39
CA TYR A 56 16.12 -16.55 -2.39
C TYR A 56 15.79 -15.32 -3.24
N TYR A 57 16.01 -14.15 -2.65
CA TYR A 57 15.93 -12.88 -3.35
C TYR A 57 17.34 -12.31 -3.52
N LYS A 58 17.81 -12.21 -4.75
CA LYS A 58 19.18 -11.76 -5.07
C LYS A 58 19.26 -11.00 -6.38
N ALA A 59 20.34 -10.28 -6.60
CA ALA A 59 20.70 -9.71 -7.89
C ALA A 59 21.48 -10.74 -8.73
N MET A 60 21.16 -10.83 -10.03
CA MET A 60 21.84 -11.68 -11.00
C MET A 60 22.20 -10.88 -12.25
N LYS A 61 23.32 -11.20 -12.89
CA LYS A 61 23.69 -10.64 -14.19
C LYS A 61 22.64 -11.02 -15.23
N ARG A 62 22.35 -10.12 -16.15
CA ARG A 62 21.33 -10.31 -17.18
C ARG A 62 21.49 -11.62 -17.97
N LYS A 63 22.72 -11.99 -18.31
CA LYS A 63 23.06 -13.20 -19.07
C LYS A 63 22.87 -14.51 -18.29
N ASP A 64 22.86 -14.44 -16.94
CA ASP A 64 22.72 -15.61 -16.10
C ASP A 64 21.23 -15.88 -15.73
N ILE A 65 20.34 -15.02 -16.18
CA ILE A 65 18.90 -15.13 -15.96
C ILE A 65 18.28 -15.90 -17.12
N HIS A 66 17.69 -17.05 -16.82
CA HIS A 66 17.01 -17.88 -17.82
C HIS A 66 15.66 -18.34 -17.27
N PHE A 67 14.58 -17.93 -17.91
CA PHE A 67 13.22 -18.37 -17.53
C PHE A 67 12.21 -18.10 -18.65
N VAL A 68 11.07 -18.74 -18.56
CA VAL A 68 9.92 -18.48 -19.43
C VAL A 68 9.03 -17.42 -18.77
N PRO A 69 8.90 -16.21 -19.34
CA PRO A 69 8.06 -15.16 -18.78
C PRO A 69 6.56 -15.54 -18.78
N LEU A 70 5.81 -14.99 -17.86
CA LEU A 70 4.37 -15.24 -17.72
C LEU A 70 3.62 -15.02 -19.03
N ASN A 71 2.78 -15.99 -19.41
CA ASN A 71 2.01 -16.04 -20.67
C ASN A 71 2.88 -16.07 -21.92
N ARG A 72 4.10 -16.57 -21.82
CA ARG A 72 5.00 -16.87 -22.94
C ARG A 72 5.36 -18.35 -22.95
N THR A 73 5.96 -18.81 -24.04
CA THR A 73 6.34 -20.22 -24.27
C THR A 73 7.84 -20.40 -24.45
N GLU A 74 8.56 -19.33 -24.74
CA GLU A 74 9.99 -19.36 -25.01
C GLU A 74 10.78 -18.89 -23.80
N GLU A 75 11.89 -19.58 -23.54
CA GLU A 75 12.86 -19.18 -22.54
C GLU A 75 13.67 -17.99 -23.04
N VAL A 76 13.88 -17.00 -22.19
CA VAL A 76 14.69 -15.81 -22.51
C VAL A 76 15.68 -15.53 -21.38
N ASP A 77 16.79 -14.89 -21.74
CA ASP A 77 17.70 -14.28 -20.78
C ASP A 77 17.25 -12.85 -20.42
N GLY A 78 18.00 -12.16 -19.56
CA GLY A 78 17.63 -10.81 -19.12
C GLY A 78 17.63 -9.77 -20.24
N ASP A 79 18.52 -9.88 -21.22
CA ASP A 79 18.58 -8.97 -22.38
C ASP A 79 17.46 -9.33 -23.38
N GLY A 80 17.22 -10.60 -23.60
CA GLY A 80 16.09 -11.11 -24.41
C GLY A 80 14.75 -10.66 -23.83
N LEU A 81 14.59 -10.68 -22.49
CA LEU A 81 13.39 -10.17 -21.83
C LEU A 81 13.17 -8.68 -22.11
N MET A 82 14.22 -7.86 -22.01
CA MET A 82 14.13 -6.42 -22.30
C MET A 82 13.66 -6.18 -23.73
N ASN A 83 14.21 -6.93 -24.70
CA ASN A 83 13.81 -6.83 -26.10
C ASN A 83 12.36 -7.33 -26.32
N LEU A 84 11.99 -8.44 -25.70
CA LEU A 84 10.65 -9.05 -25.80
C LEU A 84 9.56 -8.12 -25.29
N LEU A 85 9.84 -7.38 -24.21
CA LEU A 85 8.84 -6.53 -23.54
C LEU A 85 8.87 -5.07 -23.98
N LYS A 86 9.82 -4.65 -24.82
CA LYS A 86 9.98 -3.25 -25.23
C LYS A 86 8.71 -2.65 -25.83
N ASP A 87 8.03 -3.42 -26.65
CA ASP A 87 6.81 -3.00 -27.34
C ASP A 87 5.54 -3.57 -26.69
N ASP A 88 5.66 -4.21 -25.51
CA ASP A 88 4.50 -4.72 -24.76
C ASP A 88 3.70 -3.56 -24.16
N PRO A 89 2.41 -3.41 -24.51
CA PRO A 89 1.61 -2.25 -24.08
C PRO A 89 1.37 -2.18 -22.58
N LYS A 90 1.50 -3.31 -21.86
CA LYS A 90 1.30 -3.37 -20.41
C LYS A 90 2.60 -3.28 -19.62
N LEU A 91 3.64 -3.97 -20.08
CA LEU A 91 4.89 -4.15 -19.32
C LEU A 91 6.02 -3.24 -19.79
N GLY A 92 6.04 -2.83 -21.06
CA GLY A 92 7.10 -1.98 -21.63
C GLY A 92 7.32 -0.69 -20.82
N LYS A 93 6.25 -0.09 -20.32
CA LYS A 93 6.29 1.12 -19.49
C LYS A 93 7.06 0.96 -18.17
N TYR A 94 7.35 -0.26 -17.70
CA TYR A 94 8.06 -0.51 -16.45
C TYR A 94 9.54 -0.83 -16.64
N LEU A 95 10.00 -1.09 -17.86
CA LEU A 95 11.38 -1.50 -18.15
C LEU A 95 12.42 -0.47 -17.70
N HIS A 96 12.06 0.83 -17.77
CA HIS A 96 12.92 1.92 -17.29
C HIS A 96 13.32 1.81 -15.81
N LEU A 97 12.60 0.99 -15.02
CA LEU A 97 12.90 0.77 -13.60
C LEU A 97 14.16 -0.06 -13.37
N ILE A 98 14.57 -0.87 -14.38
CA ILE A 98 15.72 -1.77 -14.28
C ILE A 98 16.70 -1.63 -15.43
N GLU A 99 16.35 -0.97 -16.54
CA GLU A 99 17.16 -0.90 -17.77
C GLU A 99 18.59 -0.40 -17.57
N LYS A 100 18.81 0.49 -16.58
CA LYS A 100 20.13 1.08 -16.29
C LYS A 100 21.01 0.21 -15.39
N SER A 101 20.50 -0.93 -14.91
CA SER A 101 21.25 -1.83 -14.04
C SER A 101 21.87 -2.97 -14.84
N ASP A 102 23.10 -3.35 -14.55
CA ASP A 102 23.77 -4.51 -15.12
C ASP A 102 23.28 -5.84 -14.51
N GLU A 103 22.71 -5.75 -13.33
CA GLU A 103 22.14 -6.88 -12.60
C GLU A 103 20.67 -6.63 -12.33
N PHE A 104 19.86 -7.68 -12.49
CA PHE A 104 18.44 -7.63 -12.20
C PHE A 104 18.10 -8.36 -10.91
N PRO A 105 17.14 -7.84 -10.11
CA PRO A 105 16.65 -8.56 -8.96
C PRO A 105 15.82 -9.76 -9.43
N VAL A 106 16.03 -10.91 -8.82
CA VAL A 106 15.29 -12.15 -9.12
C VAL A 106 14.88 -12.85 -7.85
N MET A 107 13.74 -13.51 -7.90
CA MET A 107 13.26 -14.42 -6.89
C MET A 107 13.46 -15.87 -7.39
N LEU A 108 14.05 -16.72 -6.55
CA LEU A 108 14.38 -18.10 -6.87
C LEU A 108 13.85 -19.05 -5.81
N ASP A 109 13.56 -20.26 -6.22
CA ASP A 109 13.31 -21.38 -5.33
C ASP A 109 14.61 -22.11 -4.93
N SER A 110 14.50 -23.16 -4.10
CA SER A 110 15.66 -23.97 -3.66
C SER A 110 16.35 -24.74 -4.79
N ASN A 111 15.69 -24.92 -5.92
CA ASN A 111 16.24 -25.59 -7.11
C ASN A 111 16.85 -24.59 -8.10
N ASN A 112 16.98 -23.31 -7.71
CA ASN A 112 17.39 -22.19 -8.57
C ASN A 112 16.45 -21.92 -9.75
N VAL A 113 15.19 -22.32 -9.66
CA VAL A 113 14.16 -21.95 -10.64
C VAL A 113 13.76 -20.50 -10.40
N ILE A 114 13.78 -19.69 -11.44
CA ILE A 114 13.37 -18.28 -11.37
C ILE A 114 11.84 -18.21 -11.26
N MET A 115 11.37 -17.63 -10.18
CA MET A 115 9.95 -17.42 -9.89
C MET A 115 9.44 -16.10 -10.43
N SER A 116 10.24 -15.04 -10.28
CA SER A 116 9.92 -13.70 -10.77
C SER A 116 11.17 -12.86 -11.00
N LEU A 117 11.00 -11.82 -11.82
CA LEU A 117 11.96 -10.74 -12.04
C LEU A 117 11.29 -9.43 -11.62
N PRO A 118 11.31 -9.08 -10.32
CA PRO A 118 10.75 -7.84 -9.83
C PRO A 118 11.45 -6.61 -10.41
N PRO A 119 10.75 -5.53 -10.72
CA PRO A 119 9.32 -5.31 -10.58
C PRO A 119 8.52 -5.62 -11.85
N ILE A 120 9.06 -6.39 -12.79
CA ILE A 120 8.57 -6.48 -14.16
C ILE A 120 7.55 -7.61 -14.34
N ILE A 121 7.98 -8.88 -14.12
CA ILE A 121 7.17 -10.03 -14.52
C ILE A 121 7.48 -11.28 -13.68
N ASN A 122 6.44 -12.12 -13.49
CA ASN A 122 6.58 -13.47 -12.93
C ASN A 122 6.96 -14.49 -14.00
N SER A 123 7.43 -15.65 -13.57
CA SER A 123 7.65 -16.80 -14.42
C SER A 123 6.34 -17.50 -14.78
N GLN A 124 6.30 -18.11 -15.96
CA GLN A 124 5.21 -19.01 -16.37
C GLN A 124 5.10 -20.25 -15.46
N HIS A 125 6.23 -20.72 -14.93
CA HIS A 125 6.29 -21.89 -14.04
C HIS A 125 5.46 -21.74 -12.76
N THR A 126 5.40 -20.52 -12.21
CA THR A 126 4.69 -20.21 -10.95
C THR A 126 3.34 -19.54 -11.17
N LYS A 127 2.79 -19.63 -12.39
CA LYS A 127 1.54 -18.98 -12.74
C LYS A 127 0.39 -19.50 -11.89
N MET A 128 -0.32 -18.58 -11.26
CA MET A 128 -1.57 -18.89 -10.57
C MET A 128 -2.70 -19.20 -11.54
N THR A 129 -3.53 -20.16 -11.15
CA THR A 129 -4.72 -20.61 -11.87
C THR A 129 -5.88 -20.80 -10.90
N ILE A 130 -7.07 -21.14 -11.40
CA ILE A 130 -8.22 -21.49 -10.55
C ILE A 130 -7.96 -22.75 -9.70
N ASN A 131 -6.97 -23.57 -10.08
CA ASN A 131 -6.58 -24.78 -9.35
C ASN A 131 -5.48 -24.54 -8.32
N THR A 132 -5.00 -23.30 -8.19
CA THR A 132 -4.01 -22.92 -7.17
C THR A 132 -4.68 -22.85 -5.81
N HIS A 133 -4.19 -23.63 -4.85
CA HIS A 133 -4.71 -23.66 -3.48
C HIS A 133 -3.79 -22.99 -2.47
N ASN A 134 -2.50 -22.98 -2.73
CA ASN A 134 -1.52 -22.34 -1.84
C ASN A 134 -0.81 -21.23 -2.58
N VAL A 135 -0.90 -20.01 -2.04
CA VAL A 135 -0.35 -18.81 -2.69
C VAL A 135 0.81 -18.28 -1.88
N LEU A 136 1.99 -18.22 -2.50
CA LEU A 136 3.10 -17.45 -1.98
C LEU A 136 3.02 -16.02 -2.53
N ILE A 137 3.06 -15.06 -1.63
CA ILE A 137 3.13 -13.65 -1.95
C ILE A 137 4.55 -13.18 -1.71
N ASP A 138 5.19 -12.58 -2.71
CA ASP A 138 6.44 -11.84 -2.55
C ASP A 138 6.20 -10.33 -2.71
N ILE A 139 6.82 -9.55 -1.86
CA ILE A 139 6.82 -8.10 -1.94
C ILE A 139 8.25 -7.62 -2.00
N THR A 140 8.58 -6.82 -3.00
CA THR A 140 9.89 -6.17 -3.09
C THR A 140 9.73 -4.66 -3.20
N GLY A 141 10.59 -3.89 -2.55
CA GLY A 141 10.40 -2.45 -2.55
C GLY A 141 11.61 -1.60 -2.16
N LEU A 142 11.41 -0.29 -2.34
CA LEU A 142 12.32 0.78 -1.94
C LEU A 142 11.88 1.44 -0.63
N ASP A 143 10.63 1.24 -0.21
CA ASP A 143 10.01 1.85 0.95
C ASP A 143 9.44 0.74 1.85
N TYR A 144 10.06 0.54 3.01
CA TYR A 144 9.70 -0.52 3.94
C TYR A 144 8.27 -0.40 4.46
N THR A 145 7.84 0.82 4.81
CA THR A 145 6.49 1.07 5.32
C THR A 145 5.43 0.70 4.29
N LYS A 146 5.63 1.13 3.03
CA LYS A 146 4.72 0.78 1.93
C LYS A 146 4.72 -0.71 1.61
N CYS A 147 5.87 -1.39 1.73
CA CYS A 147 5.92 -2.84 1.58
C CYS A 147 5.01 -3.55 2.60
N ASN A 148 5.08 -3.15 3.88
CA ASN A 148 4.21 -3.71 4.92
C ASN A 148 2.73 -3.40 4.66
N ILE A 149 2.39 -2.16 4.33
CA ILE A 149 1.00 -1.77 4.02
C ILE A 149 0.44 -2.60 2.87
N VAL A 150 1.22 -2.76 1.79
CA VAL A 150 0.80 -3.53 0.61
C VAL A 150 0.61 -5.00 0.95
N LEU A 151 1.54 -5.61 1.67
CA LEU A 151 1.43 -7.01 2.10
C LEU A 151 0.22 -7.20 3.00
N ASN A 152 0.07 -6.36 4.04
CA ASN A 152 -1.02 -6.45 4.99
C ASN A 152 -2.40 -6.25 4.32
N THR A 153 -2.50 -5.30 3.38
CA THR A 153 -3.73 -5.08 2.61
C THR A 153 -4.10 -6.31 1.80
N LEU A 154 -3.12 -6.91 1.11
CA LEU A 154 -3.38 -8.07 0.25
C LEU A 154 -3.81 -9.28 1.08
N VAL A 155 -3.11 -9.59 2.17
CA VAL A 155 -3.47 -10.73 3.04
C VAL A 155 -4.80 -10.49 3.77
N ALA A 156 -5.07 -9.29 4.26
CA ALA A 156 -6.32 -8.96 4.92
C ALA A 156 -7.53 -9.17 3.99
N MET A 157 -7.43 -8.75 2.73
CA MET A 157 -8.55 -8.86 1.78
C MET A 157 -8.79 -10.30 1.28
N PHE A 158 -7.76 -11.13 1.21
CA PHE A 158 -7.89 -12.46 0.61
C PHE A 158 -7.81 -13.63 1.61
N SER A 159 -7.42 -13.41 2.85
CA SER A 159 -7.44 -14.45 3.88
C SER A 159 -8.83 -15.00 4.17
N VAL A 160 -9.88 -14.26 3.87
CA VAL A 160 -11.28 -14.75 3.99
C VAL A 160 -11.56 -15.97 3.08
N TYR A 161 -10.83 -16.12 2.00
CA TYR A 161 -10.98 -17.24 1.04
C TYR A 161 -10.09 -18.43 1.37
N CYS A 162 -9.26 -18.35 2.40
CA CYS A 162 -8.46 -19.48 2.88
C CYS A 162 -9.35 -20.60 3.44
N LYS A 163 -8.83 -21.82 3.45
CA LYS A 163 -9.52 -22.97 4.05
C LYS A 163 -9.94 -22.70 5.50
N GLU A 164 -9.07 -22.04 6.24
CA GLU A 164 -9.34 -21.46 7.55
C GLU A 164 -9.42 -19.94 7.38
N PRO A 165 -10.64 -19.38 7.35
CA PRO A 165 -10.81 -17.96 7.04
C PRO A 165 -10.05 -17.05 8.00
N PHE A 166 -9.55 -15.93 7.46
CA PHE A 166 -8.78 -14.92 8.20
C PHE A 166 -7.47 -15.42 8.81
N THR A 167 -6.88 -16.48 8.22
CA THR A 167 -5.56 -16.96 8.58
C THR A 167 -4.53 -16.66 7.50
N VAL A 168 -3.30 -16.42 7.92
CA VAL A 168 -2.12 -16.25 7.05
C VAL A 168 -0.94 -16.97 7.70
N GLU A 169 -0.16 -17.67 6.88
CA GLU A 169 1.06 -18.32 7.35
C GLU A 169 2.22 -17.34 7.25
N GLU A 170 2.92 -17.18 8.37
CA GLU A 170 4.08 -16.31 8.45
C GLU A 170 5.28 -16.90 7.72
N VAL A 171 6.03 -16.04 7.05
CA VAL A 171 7.28 -16.38 6.37
C VAL A 171 8.45 -15.72 7.09
N LYS A 172 9.43 -16.52 7.43
CA LYS A 172 10.68 -16.07 8.01
C LYS A 172 11.60 -15.51 6.91
N VAL A 173 11.80 -14.20 6.94
CA VAL A 173 12.72 -13.51 6.03
C VAL A 173 14.03 -13.23 6.74
N THR A 174 15.12 -13.78 6.20
CA THR A 174 16.47 -13.62 6.72
C THR A 174 17.27 -12.70 5.81
N THR A 175 17.81 -11.64 6.37
CA THR A 175 18.75 -10.73 5.72
C THR A 175 20.11 -10.82 6.42
N GLU A 176 21.14 -10.19 5.87
CA GLU A 176 22.46 -10.10 6.53
C GLU A 176 22.41 -9.41 7.91
N LYS A 177 21.40 -8.55 8.14
CA LYS A 177 21.30 -7.71 9.33
C LYS A 177 20.33 -8.23 10.37
N GLU A 178 19.27 -8.89 9.95
CA GLU A 178 18.15 -9.26 10.82
C GLU A 178 17.34 -10.43 10.27
N VAL A 179 16.60 -11.04 11.16
CA VAL A 179 15.61 -12.08 10.86
C VAL A 179 14.26 -11.57 11.34
N LYS A 180 13.27 -11.51 10.44
CA LYS A 180 11.91 -11.08 10.75
C LYS A 180 10.89 -12.06 10.22
N LEU A 181 9.74 -12.12 10.90
CA LEU A 181 8.54 -12.83 10.45
C LEU A 181 7.60 -11.84 9.76
N TYR A 182 7.01 -12.24 8.66
CA TYR A 182 6.01 -11.47 7.93
C TYR A 182 4.80 -12.35 7.57
N PRO A 183 3.59 -11.77 7.48
CA PRO A 183 3.29 -10.35 7.68
C PRO A 183 3.36 -9.93 9.15
N ASP A 184 3.73 -8.68 9.43
CA ASP A 184 3.58 -8.10 10.76
C ASP A 184 2.14 -7.56 10.88
N LEU A 185 1.32 -8.28 11.63
CA LEU A 185 -0.09 -7.98 11.85
C LEU A 185 -0.35 -7.29 13.20
N THR A 186 0.70 -6.78 13.84
CA THR A 186 0.60 -6.12 15.15
C THR A 186 -0.21 -4.83 15.03
N PRO A 187 -1.34 -4.68 15.76
CA PRO A 187 -2.08 -3.43 15.80
C PRO A 187 -1.25 -2.30 16.40
N ARG A 188 -1.49 -1.09 15.93
CA ARG A 188 -0.88 0.11 16.52
C ARG A 188 -1.76 0.65 17.61
N VAL A 189 -1.16 1.18 18.66
CA VAL A 189 -1.87 1.76 19.80
C VAL A 189 -1.56 3.24 19.92
N PHE A 190 -2.58 4.07 19.96
CA PHE A 190 -2.46 5.52 20.14
C PHE A 190 -3.19 5.98 21.39
N LYS A 191 -2.62 6.96 22.05
CA LYS A 191 -3.33 7.71 23.08
C LYS A 191 -3.92 8.97 22.45
N ALA A 192 -5.18 9.25 22.73
CA ALA A 192 -5.86 10.43 22.25
C ALA A 192 -6.41 11.23 23.44
N ASP A 193 -6.16 12.54 23.41
CA ASP A 193 -6.67 13.47 24.39
C ASP A 193 -8.12 13.82 24.07
N VAL A 194 -9.03 13.61 25.02
CA VAL A 194 -10.48 13.81 24.84
C VAL A 194 -10.80 15.28 24.55
N GLU A 195 -10.10 16.22 25.19
CA GLU A 195 -10.34 17.65 24.97
C GLU A 195 -9.81 18.10 23.60
N TYR A 196 -8.71 17.51 23.16
CA TYR A 196 -8.22 17.71 21.80
C TYR A 196 -9.26 17.24 20.77
N LEU A 197 -9.82 16.02 20.94
CA LEU A 197 -10.85 15.49 20.05
C LEU A 197 -12.09 16.39 20.01
N ARG A 198 -12.56 16.87 21.17
CA ARG A 198 -13.67 17.83 21.29
C ARG A 198 -13.40 19.14 20.56
N THR A 199 -12.20 19.67 20.74
CA THR A 199 -11.80 20.96 20.16
C THR A 199 -11.70 20.88 18.63
N ILE A 200 -11.03 19.85 18.10
CA ILE A 200 -10.82 19.71 16.66
C ILE A 200 -12.12 19.41 15.93
N THR A 201 -12.99 18.54 16.50
CA THR A 201 -14.27 18.19 15.89
C THR A 201 -15.36 19.24 16.11
N GLY A 202 -15.21 20.07 17.13
CA GLY A 202 -16.26 21.00 17.56
C GLY A 202 -17.41 20.34 18.35
N ILE A 203 -17.30 19.08 18.72
CA ILE A 203 -18.31 18.32 19.48
C ILE A 203 -18.00 18.47 20.98
N LYS A 204 -18.43 19.57 21.59
CA LYS A 204 -18.01 19.97 22.95
C LYS A 204 -18.45 19.03 24.07
N ASP A 205 -19.66 18.44 23.94
CA ASP A 205 -20.31 17.73 25.04
C ASP A 205 -20.28 16.20 24.86
N ILE A 206 -19.41 15.67 24.00
CA ILE A 206 -19.32 14.23 23.78
C ILE A 206 -18.56 13.56 24.93
N SER A 207 -19.15 12.46 25.47
CA SER A 207 -18.51 11.66 26.53
C SER A 207 -17.39 10.76 25.95
N PRO A 208 -16.41 10.32 26.77
CA PRO A 208 -15.42 9.34 26.34
C PRO A 208 -16.05 8.03 25.83
N GLU A 209 -17.16 7.60 26.42
CA GLU A 209 -17.92 6.42 26.03
C GLU A 209 -18.53 6.58 24.63
N ASP A 210 -19.13 7.74 24.37
CA ASP A 210 -19.69 8.05 23.06
C ASP A 210 -18.60 8.19 21.99
N ILE A 211 -17.42 8.72 22.36
CA ILE A 211 -16.25 8.75 21.45
C ILE A 211 -15.90 7.33 21.04
N LEU A 212 -15.69 6.40 21.99
CA LEU A 212 -15.35 5.02 21.66
C LEU A 212 -16.44 4.32 20.84
N SER A 213 -17.72 4.54 21.20
CA SER A 213 -18.84 3.98 20.43
C SER A 213 -18.85 4.48 18.97
N ASN A 214 -18.50 5.73 18.74
CA ASN A 214 -18.37 6.25 17.36
C ASN A 214 -17.13 5.71 16.65
N LEU A 215 -15.99 5.58 17.35
CA LEU A 215 -14.78 5.03 16.76
C LEU A 215 -14.95 3.55 16.38
N GLN A 216 -15.71 2.76 17.12
CA GLN A 216 -16.04 1.37 16.78
C GLN A 216 -16.78 1.26 15.43
N LYS A 217 -17.62 2.24 15.07
CA LYS A 217 -18.25 2.28 13.74
C LYS A 217 -17.24 2.49 12.60
N MET A 218 -16.04 2.98 12.93
CA MET A 218 -14.92 3.19 12.02
C MET A 218 -13.87 2.08 12.11
N GLU A 219 -14.23 0.92 12.71
CA GLU A 219 -13.35 -0.23 12.91
C GLU A 219 -12.13 0.08 13.80
N LEU A 220 -12.29 1.02 14.74
CA LEU A 220 -11.28 1.37 15.74
C LEU A 220 -11.75 0.93 17.11
N ASP A 221 -11.04 -0.02 17.72
CA ASP A 221 -11.26 -0.42 19.10
C ASP A 221 -10.51 0.51 20.07
N GLY A 222 -10.90 0.46 21.33
CA GLY A 222 -10.20 1.24 22.35
C GLY A 222 -10.76 1.04 23.75
N LYS A 223 -10.12 1.71 24.70
CA LYS A 223 -10.55 1.75 26.11
C LYS A 223 -10.33 3.13 26.71
N ILE A 224 -11.15 3.46 27.69
CA ILE A 224 -11.02 4.69 28.48
C ILE A 224 -9.89 4.46 29.50
N LEU A 225 -8.87 5.30 29.46
CA LEU A 225 -7.82 5.31 30.48
C LEU A 225 -8.20 6.18 31.66
N ASN A 226 -8.79 7.33 31.41
CA ASN A 226 -9.33 8.26 32.40
C ASN A 226 -10.26 9.27 31.69
N GLU A 227 -10.81 10.23 32.43
CA GLU A 227 -11.72 11.26 31.89
C GLU A 227 -11.11 12.13 30.76
N LYS A 228 -9.76 12.16 30.65
CA LYS A 228 -9.03 13.02 29.71
C LYS A 228 -8.38 12.23 28.58
N GLU A 229 -8.15 10.95 28.73
CA GLU A 229 -7.42 10.14 27.77
C GLU A 229 -8.14 8.84 27.44
N ILE A 230 -8.15 8.51 26.18
CA ILE A 230 -8.55 7.22 25.64
C ILE A 230 -7.35 6.56 24.95
N GLU A 231 -7.31 5.23 25.00
CA GLU A 231 -6.41 4.42 24.18
C GLU A 231 -7.19 3.88 23.00
N VAL A 232 -6.66 4.07 21.79
CA VAL A 232 -7.28 3.62 20.55
C VAL A 232 -6.36 2.59 19.88
N THR A 233 -6.92 1.42 19.59
CA THR A 233 -6.25 0.33 18.90
C THR A 233 -6.58 0.40 17.41
N VAL A 234 -5.57 0.59 16.58
CA VAL A 234 -5.69 0.76 15.15
C VAL A 234 -5.27 -0.52 14.44
N PRO A 235 -6.18 -1.20 13.73
CA PRO A 235 -5.87 -2.42 13.00
C PRO A 235 -4.94 -2.16 11.82
N ILE A 236 -4.32 -3.20 11.31
CA ILE A 236 -3.37 -3.11 10.19
C ILE A 236 -4.01 -2.61 8.87
N THR A 237 -5.33 -2.74 8.76
CA THR A 237 -6.12 -2.26 7.61
C THR A 237 -6.23 -0.74 7.56
N ARG A 238 -6.02 -0.05 8.69
CA ARG A 238 -6.12 1.40 8.84
C ARG A 238 -4.73 2.03 8.88
N SER A 239 -4.01 1.95 7.76
CA SER A 239 -2.67 2.53 7.61
C SER A 239 -2.64 4.06 7.56
N ASP A 240 -3.79 4.69 7.37
CA ASP A 240 -4.05 6.12 7.31
C ASP A 240 -3.92 6.81 8.66
N ILE A 241 -4.21 6.13 9.77
CA ILE A 241 -4.19 6.71 11.12
C ILE A 241 -2.76 6.73 11.63
N LEU A 242 -2.20 7.93 11.75
CA LEU A 242 -0.82 8.18 12.18
C LEU A 242 -0.73 9.09 13.42
N HIS A 243 -1.81 9.84 13.71
CA HIS A 243 -1.86 10.81 14.79
C HIS A 243 -3.28 10.93 15.33
N GLN A 244 -3.46 11.53 16.51
CA GLN A 244 -4.79 11.75 17.10
C GLN A 244 -5.71 12.65 16.24
N CYS A 245 -5.18 13.44 15.30
CA CYS A 245 -6.01 14.20 14.37
C CYS A 245 -6.78 13.30 13.39
N ASP A 246 -6.19 12.16 13.01
CA ASP A 246 -6.86 11.19 12.13
C ASP A 246 -8.00 10.48 12.89
N ILE A 247 -7.80 10.25 14.20
CA ILE A 247 -8.85 9.75 15.11
C ILE A 247 -9.99 10.78 15.25
N ALA A 248 -9.64 12.08 15.32
CA ALA A 248 -10.66 13.14 15.36
C ALA A 248 -11.46 13.21 14.05
N GLU A 249 -10.83 13.00 12.90
CA GLU A 249 -11.52 12.92 11.61
C GLU A 249 -12.53 11.77 11.58
N ASP A 250 -12.12 10.56 11.97
CA ASP A 250 -12.99 9.39 12.06
C ASP A 250 -14.15 9.61 13.03
N LEU A 251 -13.88 10.24 14.19
CA LEU A 251 -14.92 10.61 15.14
C LEU A 251 -15.94 11.56 14.48
N ALA A 252 -15.50 12.59 13.77
CA ALA A 252 -16.39 13.54 13.13
C ALA A 252 -17.21 12.89 12.01
N ILE A 253 -16.63 11.97 11.25
CA ILE A 253 -17.31 11.20 10.19
C ILE A 253 -18.40 10.33 10.80
N SER A 254 -18.08 9.54 11.83
CA SER A 254 -19.01 8.60 12.46
C SER A 254 -20.13 9.29 13.25
N TYR A 255 -19.82 10.44 13.87
CA TYR A 255 -20.82 11.30 14.52
C TYR A 255 -21.77 11.95 13.52
N GLY A 256 -21.26 12.27 12.34
CA GLY A 256 -21.96 12.92 11.25
C GLY A 256 -21.80 14.43 11.26
N TYR A 257 -21.17 14.97 10.21
CA TYR A 257 -20.92 16.41 10.08
C TYR A 257 -22.19 17.27 10.19
N ASN A 258 -23.35 16.76 9.72
CA ASN A 258 -24.61 17.49 9.82
C ASN A 258 -25.14 17.64 11.26
N ASN A 259 -24.66 16.80 12.17
CA ASN A 259 -25.03 16.84 13.60
C ASN A 259 -24.18 17.84 14.39
N ILE A 260 -23.05 18.28 13.82
CA ILE A 260 -22.14 19.23 14.47
C ILE A 260 -22.76 20.61 14.43
N LYS A 261 -22.98 21.21 15.61
CA LYS A 261 -23.53 22.56 15.72
C LYS A 261 -22.52 23.61 15.26
N LYS A 262 -22.86 24.31 14.21
CA LYS A 262 -22.06 25.45 13.73
C LYS A 262 -22.08 26.58 14.77
N GLN A 263 -20.93 27.11 15.12
CA GLN A 263 -20.79 28.21 16.04
C GLN A 263 -20.02 29.36 15.37
N VAL A 264 -20.48 30.58 15.59
CA VAL A 264 -19.75 31.76 15.18
C VAL A 264 -18.66 32.02 16.21
N THR A 265 -17.44 32.27 15.77
CA THR A 265 -16.34 32.62 16.65
C THR A 265 -16.66 33.93 17.37
N GLN A 266 -16.38 34.00 18.67
CA GLN A 266 -16.59 35.20 19.47
C GLN A 266 -15.42 36.23 19.37
N THR A 267 -14.41 35.91 18.55
CA THR A 267 -13.25 36.77 18.33
C THR A 267 -13.65 37.92 17.41
N LEU A 268 -13.45 39.14 17.84
CA LEU A 268 -13.62 40.31 17.00
C LEU A 268 -12.48 40.39 15.99
N CYS A 269 -12.82 40.19 14.73
CA CYS A 269 -11.86 40.29 13.63
C CYS A 269 -12.28 41.42 12.69
N TYR A 270 -11.31 42.22 12.28
CA TYR A 270 -11.49 43.21 11.21
C TYR A 270 -11.10 42.56 9.90
N GLY A 271 -12.09 42.34 9.03
CA GLY A 271 -11.81 41.92 7.67
C GLY A 271 -11.15 43.06 6.89
N LYS A 272 -9.98 42.79 6.32
CA LYS A 272 -9.34 43.67 5.35
C LYS A 272 -8.62 42.86 4.29
N GLN A 273 -8.50 43.42 3.12
CA GLN A 273 -7.74 42.81 2.05
C GLN A 273 -6.25 42.75 2.44
N GLN A 274 -5.63 41.61 2.23
CA GLN A 274 -4.20 41.50 2.47
C GLN A 274 -3.42 42.34 1.45
N PRO A 275 -2.41 43.11 1.90
CA PRO A 275 -1.69 44.03 1.02
C PRO A 275 -1.06 43.41 -0.20
N TYR A 276 -0.47 42.21 -0.06
CA TYR A 276 0.11 41.45 -1.18
C TYR A 276 -0.92 40.96 -2.19
N ASN A 277 -2.08 40.49 -1.73
CA ASN A 277 -3.14 40.10 -2.63
C ASN A 277 -3.69 41.29 -3.40
N LYS A 278 -3.87 42.43 -2.71
CA LYS A 278 -4.27 43.67 -3.35
C LYS A 278 -3.26 44.13 -4.41
N LEU A 279 -1.99 44.08 -4.09
CA LEU A 279 -0.92 44.41 -5.02
C LEU A 279 -0.92 43.51 -6.22
N SER A 280 -1.09 42.17 -6.02
CA SER A 280 -1.20 41.20 -7.10
C SER A 280 -2.39 41.46 -8.02
N ASP A 281 -3.55 41.83 -7.45
CA ASP A 281 -4.73 42.17 -8.24
C ASP A 281 -4.50 43.46 -9.07
N MET A 282 -3.83 44.47 -8.51
CA MET A 282 -3.46 45.69 -9.23
C MET A 282 -2.48 45.36 -10.37
N PHE A 283 -1.43 44.57 -10.11
CA PHE A 283 -0.50 44.15 -11.14
C PHE A 283 -1.16 43.37 -12.24
N ARG A 284 -2.03 42.43 -11.88
CA ARG A 284 -2.80 41.64 -12.86
C ARG A 284 -3.56 42.54 -13.82
N HIS A 285 -4.22 43.56 -13.29
CA HIS A 285 -4.97 44.50 -14.09
C HIS A 285 -4.06 45.34 -15.03
N GLU A 286 -3.00 45.91 -14.49
CA GLU A 286 -2.07 46.75 -15.27
C GLU A 286 -1.34 45.95 -16.34
N MET A 287 -0.91 44.72 -16.02
CA MET A 287 -0.28 43.83 -17.01
C MET A 287 -1.24 43.40 -18.12
N ALA A 288 -2.52 43.15 -17.79
CA ALA A 288 -3.53 42.86 -18.80
C ALA A 288 -3.76 44.05 -19.74
N MET A 289 -3.79 45.30 -19.20
CA MET A 289 -3.88 46.50 -20.01
C MET A 289 -2.64 46.70 -20.89
N GLY A 290 -1.47 46.23 -20.44
CA GLY A 290 -0.23 46.19 -21.23
C GLY A 290 -0.15 45.10 -22.26
N GLY A 291 -1.20 44.28 -22.43
CA GLY A 291 -1.28 43.21 -23.43
C GLY A 291 -0.68 41.88 -23.01
N TYR A 292 -0.40 41.68 -21.72
CA TYR A 292 0.08 40.41 -21.18
C TYR A 292 -1.10 39.51 -20.80
N VAL A 293 -0.88 38.19 -20.87
CA VAL A 293 -1.82 37.16 -20.44
C VAL A 293 -1.28 36.44 -19.21
N GLU A 294 -2.08 36.40 -18.13
CA GLU A 294 -1.71 35.62 -16.95
C GLU A 294 -1.74 34.13 -17.26
N PHE A 295 -0.70 33.43 -16.88
CA PHE A 295 -0.57 31.99 -17.06
C PHE A 295 -0.11 31.33 -15.76
N LEU A 296 -0.84 30.31 -15.33
CA LEU A 296 -0.49 29.49 -14.15
C LEU A 296 0.07 28.16 -14.64
N THR A 297 1.31 27.85 -14.28
CA THR A 297 2.00 26.60 -14.63
C THR A 297 1.75 25.50 -13.61
#